data_3c16f2456b97397fefcbe8a0587b8682
#
_entry.id   3c16f2456b97397fefcbe8a0587b8682
#
_cell.length_a   1.000
_cell.length_b   1.000
_cell.length_c   1.000
_cell.angle_alpha   90.00
_cell.angle_beta   90.00
_cell.angle_gamma   90.00
#
_symmetry.space_group_name_H-M   'P 1'
#
loop_
_entity.id
_entity.type
_entity.pdbx_description
1 polymer ?
#
loop_
_entity_poly.entity_id
_entity_poly.type
_entity_poly.pdbx_seq_one_letter_code
_entity_poly.pdbx_strand_id
1 'polypeptide(L)'
;MEFNIEQRNGNLNISIIGAVDNENAEELKNQFQELLNLGFKEAVFDLSFVPFITSSGIGKFLIFYKNVISQGKKMRIKGINENLLELFKSIKLDQLFPIEK
;
A
#
# COMPACT_ATOMS: atom_id res chain seq x y z
N MET A 1 -7.46 1.15 -12.17
CA MET A 1 -6.35 1.22 -11.19
C MET A 1 -5.02 1.14 -11.94
N GLU A 2 -4.16 2.08 -11.69
CA GLU A 2 -2.82 2.12 -12.28
C GLU A 2 -1.77 2.06 -11.19
N PHE A 3 -0.63 1.45 -11.51
CA PHE A 3 0.54 1.43 -10.64
C PHE A 3 1.70 2.10 -11.35
N ASN A 4 2.36 3.02 -10.65
CA ASN A 4 3.63 3.59 -11.07
C ASN A 4 4.66 3.21 -10.02
N ILE A 5 5.69 2.50 -10.44
CA ILE A 5 6.69 1.97 -9.53
C ILE A 5 8.05 2.54 -9.90
N GLU A 6 8.71 3.15 -8.92
CA GLU A 6 10.05 3.69 -9.10
C GLU A 6 10.94 3.16 -7.98
N GLN A 7 12.09 2.64 -8.34
CA GLN A 7 13.06 2.14 -7.38
C GLN A 7 14.18 3.15 -7.24
N ARG A 8 14.41 3.62 -6.00
CA ARG A 8 15.38 4.69 -5.77
C ARG A 8 16.00 4.52 -4.39
N ASN A 9 17.34 4.47 -4.33
CA ASN A 9 18.11 4.43 -3.07
C ASN A 9 17.67 3.30 -2.13
N GLY A 10 17.31 2.14 -2.70
CA GLY A 10 16.87 1.01 -1.91
C GLY A 10 15.39 1.02 -1.53
N ASN A 11 14.67 2.05 -1.92
CA ASN A 11 13.23 2.16 -1.66
C ASN A 11 12.42 1.91 -2.92
N LEU A 12 11.26 1.28 -2.74
CA LEU A 12 10.23 1.24 -3.77
C LEU A 12 9.26 2.37 -3.51
N ASN A 13 9.07 3.24 -4.51
CA ASN A 13 8.06 4.28 -4.45
C ASN A 13 6.92 3.86 -5.36
N ILE A 14 5.75 3.62 -4.79
CA ILE A 14 4.62 3.05 -5.50
C ILE A 14 3.45 4.01 -5.44
N SER A 15 3.04 4.54 -6.60
CA SER A 15 1.83 5.35 -6.70
C SER A 15 0.72 4.47 -7.23
N ILE A 16 -0.42 4.49 -6.55
CA ILE A 16 -1.63 3.83 -7.01
C ILE A 16 -2.61 4.91 -7.42
N ILE A 17 -3.16 4.80 -8.62
CA ILE A 17 -4.10 5.77 -9.17
C ILE A 17 -5.42 5.07 -9.46
N GLY A 18 -6.49 5.60 -8.87
CA GLY A 18 -7.82 5.05 -9.03
C GLY A 18 -8.29 4.29 -7.80
N ALA A 19 -9.59 3.99 -7.77
CA ALA A 19 -10.19 3.29 -6.65
C ALA A 19 -9.72 1.84 -6.57
N VAL A 20 -9.64 1.33 -5.35
CA VAL A 20 -9.38 -0.09 -5.11
C VAL A 20 -10.69 -0.69 -4.63
N ASP A 21 -11.31 -1.47 -5.48
CA ASP A 21 -12.61 -2.08 -5.22
C ASP A 21 -12.53 -3.62 -5.23
N ASN A 22 -13.68 -4.28 -5.10
CA ASN A 22 -13.71 -5.73 -5.07
C ASN A 22 -13.34 -6.36 -6.41
N GLU A 23 -13.58 -5.65 -7.51
CA GLU A 23 -13.27 -6.17 -8.84
C GLU A 23 -11.78 -6.19 -9.13
N ASN A 24 -11.05 -5.16 -8.66
CA ASN A 24 -9.61 -5.08 -8.92
C ASN A 24 -8.72 -5.47 -7.73
N ALA A 25 -9.32 -5.97 -6.65
CA ALA A 25 -8.54 -6.41 -5.49
C ALA A 25 -7.58 -7.56 -5.84
N GLU A 26 -7.98 -8.45 -6.76
CA GLU A 26 -7.12 -9.55 -7.19
C GLU A 26 -5.92 -9.03 -7.99
N GLU A 27 -6.14 -8.02 -8.82
CA GLU A 27 -5.05 -7.35 -9.54
C GLU A 27 -4.07 -6.71 -8.56
N LEU A 28 -4.60 -6.08 -7.51
CA LEU A 28 -3.76 -5.49 -6.45
C LEU A 28 -2.90 -6.57 -5.80
N LYS A 29 -3.49 -7.70 -5.47
CA LYS A 29 -2.77 -8.85 -4.89
C LYS A 29 -1.62 -9.30 -5.80
N ASN A 30 -1.90 -9.44 -7.11
CA ASN A 30 -0.89 -9.89 -8.07
C ASN A 30 0.27 -8.90 -8.17
N GLN A 31 -0.04 -7.60 -8.20
CA GLN A 31 0.97 -6.56 -8.22
C GLN A 31 1.82 -6.60 -6.93
N PHE A 32 1.19 -6.77 -5.79
CA PHE A 32 1.90 -6.85 -4.52
C PHE A 32 2.85 -8.05 -4.47
N GLN A 33 2.44 -9.18 -5.02
CA GLN A 33 3.30 -10.36 -5.08
C GLN A 33 4.53 -10.12 -5.95
N GLU A 34 4.38 -9.40 -7.05
CA GLU A 34 5.51 -9.02 -7.89
C GLU A 34 6.47 -8.08 -7.17
N LEU A 35 5.92 -7.12 -6.42
CA LEU A 35 6.75 -6.18 -5.65
C LEU A 35 7.60 -6.91 -4.61
N LEU A 36 7.07 -7.95 -3.99
CA LEU A 36 7.81 -8.70 -2.98
C LEU A 36 9.04 -9.42 -3.54
N ASN A 37 9.08 -9.65 -4.84
CA ASN A 37 10.24 -10.28 -5.49
C ASN A 37 11.34 -9.27 -5.84
N LEU A 38 11.08 -7.97 -5.67
CA LEU A 38 12.06 -6.94 -5.91
C LEU A 38 12.92 -6.72 -4.67
N GLY A 39 14.17 -6.35 -4.90
CA GLY A 39 15.07 -6.04 -3.79
C GLY A 39 14.83 -4.62 -3.31
N PHE A 40 14.29 -4.46 -2.09
CA PHE A 40 14.07 -3.14 -1.51
C PHE A 40 14.17 -3.22 0.00
N LYS A 41 14.39 -2.07 0.63
CA LYS A 41 14.43 -1.95 2.10
C LYS A 41 13.10 -1.44 2.64
N GLU A 42 12.47 -0.52 1.91
CA GLU A 42 11.20 0.09 2.32
C GLU A 42 10.30 0.26 1.11
N ALA A 43 9.02 -0.06 1.27
CA ALA A 43 7.99 0.21 0.29
C ALA A 43 7.22 1.44 0.74
N VAL A 44 7.19 2.48 -0.09
CA VAL A 44 6.51 3.74 0.18
C VAL A 44 5.35 3.87 -0.81
N PHE A 45 4.13 3.82 -0.29
CA PHE A 45 2.93 3.97 -1.11
C PHE A 45 2.46 5.41 -1.11
N ASP A 46 2.19 5.94 -2.28
CA ASP A 46 1.51 7.22 -2.45
C ASP A 46 0.08 6.93 -2.87
N LEU A 47 -0.86 7.24 -2.01
CA LEU A 47 -2.28 7.00 -2.23
C LEU A 47 -3.06 8.29 -2.48
N SER A 48 -2.37 9.37 -2.88
CA SER A 48 -3.00 10.67 -3.14
C SER A 48 -4.11 10.61 -4.17
N PHE A 49 -4.01 9.69 -5.11
CA PHE A 49 -4.96 9.56 -6.22
C PHE A 49 -5.88 8.35 -6.06
N VAL A 50 -5.99 7.82 -4.85
CA VAL A 50 -6.91 6.73 -4.54
C VAL A 50 -8.10 7.30 -3.78
N PRO A 51 -9.29 7.36 -4.39
CA PRO A 51 -10.45 7.96 -3.72
C PRO A 51 -11.04 7.08 -2.61
N PHE A 52 -10.98 5.75 -2.78
CA PHE A 52 -11.43 4.83 -1.73
C PHE A 52 -10.79 3.44 -1.92
N ILE A 53 -10.81 2.67 -0.85
CA ILE A 53 -10.33 1.28 -0.83
C ILE A 53 -11.39 0.46 -0.09
N THR A 54 -11.85 -0.63 -0.69
CA THR A 54 -12.81 -1.52 -0.04
C THR A 54 -12.09 -2.43 0.97
N SER A 55 -12.87 -3.10 1.81
CA SER A 55 -12.30 -4.03 2.79
C SER A 55 -11.46 -5.14 2.15
N SER A 56 -11.83 -5.59 0.95
CA SER A 56 -11.01 -6.56 0.20
C SER A 56 -9.65 -5.99 -0.12
N GLY A 57 -9.59 -4.73 -0.56
CA GLY A 57 -8.33 -4.05 -0.86
C GLY A 57 -7.49 -3.84 0.40
N ILE A 58 -8.11 -3.44 1.49
CA ILE A 58 -7.41 -3.28 2.78
C ILE A 58 -6.79 -4.61 3.21
N GLY A 59 -7.52 -5.71 3.03
CA GLY A 59 -7.00 -7.04 3.32
C GLY A 59 -5.72 -7.36 2.56
N LYS A 60 -5.63 -6.92 1.29
CA LYS A 60 -4.42 -7.13 0.48
C LYS A 60 -3.25 -6.31 1.01
N PHE A 61 -3.48 -5.07 1.44
CA PHE A 61 -2.43 -4.27 2.08
C PHE A 61 -1.91 -4.93 3.35
N LEU A 62 -2.80 -5.51 4.15
CA LEU A 62 -2.39 -6.21 5.37
C LEU A 62 -1.52 -7.43 5.07
N ILE A 63 -1.88 -8.20 4.06
CA ILE A 63 -1.09 -9.36 3.65
C ILE A 63 0.27 -8.92 3.14
N PHE A 64 0.32 -7.86 2.33
CA PHE A 64 1.59 -7.31 1.85
C PHE A 64 2.47 -6.87 3.03
N TYR A 65 1.87 -6.16 3.99
CA TYR A 65 2.57 -5.71 5.19
C TYR A 65 3.21 -6.88 5.95
N LYS A 66 2.44 -7.96 6.18
CA LYS A 66 2.95 -9.13 6.86
C LYS A 66 4.16 -9.72 6.15
N ASN A 67 4.10 -9.80 4.84
CA ASN A 67 5.21 -10.33 4.04
C ASN A 67 6.43 -9.42 4.09
N VAL A 68 6.22 -8.11 4.04
CA VAL A 68 7.30 -7.12 4.13
C VAL A 68 8.04 -7.26 5.46
N ILE A 69 7.28 -7.32 6.56
CA ILE A 69 7.87 -7.44 7.89
C ILE A 69 8.59 -8.78 8.06
N SER A 70 8.03 -9.87 7.54
CA SER A 70 8.65 -11.19 7.64
C SER A 70 9.98 -11.26 6.87
N GLN A 71 10.17 -10.39 5.88
CA GLN A 71 11.41 -10.29 5.12
C GLN A 71 12.38 -9.27 5.71
N GLY A 72 12.06 -8.69 6.87
CA GLY A 72 12.91 -7.69 7.52
C GLY A 72 12.87 -6.32 6.84
N LYS A 73 11.84 -6.06 6.06
CA LYS A 73 11.66 -4.81 5.32
C LYS A 73 10.65 -3.92 6.01
N LYS A 74 10.49 -2.70 5.50
CA LYS A 74 9.56 -1.70 6.06
C LYS A 74 8.55 -1.26 5.02
N MET A 75 7.46 -0.69 5.50
CA MET A 75 6.40 -0.13 4.68
C MET A 75 5.87 1.14 5.31
N ARG A 76 5.52 2.12 4.49
CA ARG A 76 4.78 3.30 4.95
C ARG A 76 3.91 3.84 3.84
N ILE A 77 2.94 4.67 4.22
CA ILE A 77 2.01 5.31 3.30
C ILE A 77 2.17 6.82 3.44
N LYS A 78 2.17 7.52 2.34
CA LYS A 78 2.14 8.97 2.30
C LYS A 78 1.08 9.43 1.30
N GLY A 79 0.64 10.68 1.43
CA GLY A 79 -0.27 11.26 0.45
C GLY A 79 -1.62 10.58 0.41
N ILE A 80 -2.25 10.41 1.55
CA ILE A 80 -3.55 9.78 1.67
C ILE A 80 -4.62 10.87 1.90
N ASN A 81 -5.81 10.70 1.32
CA ASN A 81 -6.89 11.65 1.55
C ASN A 81 -7.49 11.49 2.96
N GLU A 82 -8.20 12.51 3.41
CA GLU A 82 -8.72 12.58 4.77
C GLU A 82 -9.65 11.41 5.11
N ASN A 83 -10.54 11.04 4.19
CA ASN A 83 -11.50 9.96 4.43
C ASN A 83 -10.80 8.61 4.60
N LEU A 84 -9.81 8.34 3.76
CA LEU A 84 -9.03 7.11 3.87
C LEU A 84 -8.19 7.12 5.12
N LEU A 85 -7.61 8.26 5.48
CA LEU A 85 -6.82 8.37 6.70
C LEU A 85 -7.68 8.05 7.92
N GLU A 86 -8.90 8.60 8.00
CA GLU A 86 -9.82 8.31 9.09
C GLU A 86 -10.19 6.83 9.14
N LEU A 87 -10.45 6.22 7.97
CA LEU A 87 -10.75 4.80 7.90
C LEU A 87 -9.57 3.97 8.42
N PHE A 88 -8.37 4.26 7.95
CA PHE A 88 -7.18 3.52 8.35
C PHE A 88 -6.92 3.66 9.86
N LYS A 89 -7.13 4.85 10.42
CA LYS A 89 -7.00 5.07 11.85
C LYS A 89 -8.08 4.32 12.64
N SER A 90 -9.30 4.28 12.13
CA SER A 90 -10.42 3.61 12.82
C SER A 90 -10.19 2.12 12.96
N ILE A 91 -9.45 1.51 12.04
CA ILE A 91 -9.09 0.08 12.10
C ILE A 91 -7.65 -0.12 12.55
N LYS A 92 -7.02 0.94 13.06
CA LYS A 92 -5.71 0.92 13.74
C LYS A 92 -4.54 0.52 12.84
N LEU A 93 -4.62 0.76 11.55
CA LEU A 93 -3.52 0.50 10.63
C LEU A 93 -2.33 1.43 10.87
N ASP A 94 -2.60 2.64 11.39
CA ASP A 94 -1.56 3.60 11.75
C ASP A 94 -0.66 3.11 12.89
N GLN A 95 -1.07 2.07 13.59
CA GLN A 95 -0.27 1.43 14.64
C GLN A 95 0.64 0.34 14.08
N LEU A 96 0.41 -0.09 12.85
CA LEU A 96 1.22 -1.12 12.20
C LEU A 96 2.33 -0.52 11.36
N PHE A 97 2.03 0.53 10.61
CA PHE A 97 3.01 1.21 9.76
C PHE A 97 2.71 2.70 9.71
N PRO A 98 3.72 3.54 9.43
CA PRO A 98 3.50 4.99 9.36
C PRO A 98 2.55 5.38 8.23
N ILE A 99 1.65 6.30 8.53
CA ILE A 99 0.71 6.85 7.55
C ILE A 99 0.79 8.38 7.65
N GLU A 100 1.16 9.03 6.55
CA GLU A 100 1.27 10.49 6.46
C GLU A 100 0.35 11.01 5.36
N LYS A 101 -0.19 12.19 5.57
CA LYS A 101 -0.98 12.85 4.52
C LYS A 101 -0.14 13.23 3.32
#